data_430ddb8d14f9fb474a717cecbfdfd2ae
#
_entry.id   430ddb8d14f9fb474a717cecbfdfd2ae
#
_cell.length_a   1.000
_cell.length_b   1.000
_cell.length_c   1.000
_cell.angle_alpha   90.00
_cell.angle_beta   90.00
_cell.angle_gamma   90.00
#
_symmetry.space_group_name_H-M   'P 1'
#
loop_
_entity.id
_entity.type
_entity.pdbx_description
1 polymer ?
#
loop_
_entity_poly.entity_id
_entity_poly.type
_entity_poly.pdbx_seq_one_letter_code
_entity_poly.pdbx_strand_id
1 'polypeptide(L)'
;CDGAFVGDALGIRTWGAAPYLTRRLIQQYASADKNVLPRRVLELGAGTGLVGLGLAQWLGAQRADAHITLTDYDATVLANLRRNAEASHGRADVRHLDWETVYRDMQTTTRCYDTWAQKTLPHESDTWSAQYGGVDRHEQFDVLVAADCIYDPQHALWIHAVAERHLVRPTAAYPSPQLHMLVPVRRTHLAELASVHAVFSESSPFRIAQTHVIQGHDDFGPPCLSS
;
A
#
# COMPACT_ATOMS: atom_id res chain seq x y z
N CYS A 1 -18.82 11.24 -23.82
CA CYS A 1 -17.45 11.38 -24.35
C CYS A 1 -16.53 11.34 -23.14
N ASP A 2 -15.95 10.17 -22.89
CA ASP A 2 -15.01 9.96 -21.81
C ASP A 2 -13.75 10.75 -22.13
N GLY A 3 -13.54 11.83 -21.38
CA GLY A 3 -12.27 12.52 -21.39
C GLY A 3 -11.22 11.57 -20.84
N ALA A 4 -10.20 11.28 -21.67
CA ALA A 4 -9.05 10.52 -21.22
C ALA A 4 -8.52 11.15 -19.94
N PHE A 5 -8.61 10.43 -18.82
CA PHE A 5 -7.93 10.79 -17.60
C PHE A 5 -6.44 10.70 -17.90
N VAL A 6 -5.81 11.86 -18.07
CA VAL A 6 -4.37 11.98 -18.19
C VAL A 6 -3.80 11.58 -16.84
N GLY A 7 -2.81 10.67 -16.81
CA GLY A 7 -2.26 10.01 -15.60
C GLY A 7 -1.82 10.91 -14.44
N ASP A 8 -1.67 12.21 -14.67
CA ASP A 8 -1.19 13.18 -13.67
C ASP A 8 -2.18 13.53 -12.55
N ALA A 9 -3.45 13.10 -12.63
CA ALA A 9 -4.45 13.47 -11.63
C ALA A 9 -4.82 12.35 -10.65
N LEU A 10 -4.40 11.11 -10.88
CA LEU A 10 -4.86 9.93 -10.13
C LEU A 10 -4.44 9.97 -8.65
N GLY A 11 -3.24 10.38 -8.32
CA GLY A 11 -2.74 10.41 -6.95
C GLY A 11 -3.01 11.68 -6.15
N ILE A 12 -3.54 12.74 -6.79
CA ILE A 12 -3.85 14.03 -6.13
C ILE A 12 -5.22 14.00 -5.46
N ARG A 13 -6.08 13.04 -5.82
CA ARG A 13 -7.42 12.88 -5.28
C ARG A 13 -7.48 11.74 -4.27
N THR A 14 -8.28 11.93 -3.22
CA THR A 14 -8.61 10.83 -2.29
C THR A 14 -9.67 9.94 -2.92
N TRP A 15 -9.35 8.67 -3.11
CA TRP A 15 -10.26 7.67 -3.67
C TRP A 15 -11.18 7.08 -2.60
N GLY A 16 -12.36 6.63 -3.00
CA GLY A 16 -13.42 6.18 -2.11
C GLY A 16 -13.05 5.03 -1.18
N ALA A 17 -12.09 4.18 -1.53
CA ALA A 17 -11.61 3.09 -0.69
C ALA A 17 -10.89 3.57 0.59
N ALA A 18 -10.14 4.67 0.52
CA ALA A 18 -9.30 5.13 1.63
C ALA A 18 -10.09 5.46 2.91
N PRO A 19 -11.22 6.19 2.91
CA PRO A 19 -12.01 6.44 4.11
C PRO A 19 -12.55 5.16 4.76
N TYR A 20 -12.96 4.18 3.94
CA TYR A 20 -13.47 2.91 4.45
C TYR A 20 -12.38 2.07 5.11
N LEU A 21 -11.20 1.98 4.48
CA LEU A 21 -10.07 1.26 5.06
C LEU A 21 -9.61 1.92 6.36
N THR A 22 -9.48 3.24 6.38
CA THR A 22 -9.10 4.00 7.58
C THR A 22 -10.05 3.71 8.74
N ARG A 23 -11.36 3.85 8.52
CA ARG A 23 -12.38 3.58 9.55
C ARG A 23 -12.29 2.16 10.06
N ARG A 24 -12.16 1.19 9.16
CA ARG A 24 -12.10 -0.23 9.53
C ARG A 24 -10.87 -0.54 10.38
N LEU A 25 -9.70 -0.06 10.00
CA LEU A 25 -8.48 -0.27 10.75
C LEU A 25 -8.55 0.36 12.14
N ILE A 26 -9.06 1.59 12.24
CA ILE A 26 -9.26 2.26 13.54
C ILE A 26 -10.23 1.44 14.42
N GLN A 27 -11.34 0.95 13.87
CA GLN A 27 -12.28 0.10 14.61
C GLN A 27 -11.66 -1.21 15.07
N GLN A 28 -10.88 -1.87 14.20
CA GLN A 28 -10.17 -3.10 14.53
C GLN A 28 -9.18 -2.88 15.68
N TYR A 29 -8.35 -1.84 15.60
CA TYR A 29 -7.36 -1.54 16.62
C TYR A 29 -7.95 -0.97 17.90
N ALA A 30 -9.07 -0.26 17.83
CA ALA A 30 -9.78 0.22 19.01
C ALA A 30 -10.34 -0.92 19.88
N SER A 31 -10.62 -2.07 19.27
CA SER A 31 -11.11 -3.27 19.94
C SER A 31 -10.00 -4.23 20.36
N ALA A 32 -8.75 -3.93 19.98
CA ALA A 32 -7.60 -4.78 20.26
C ALA A 32 -6.90 -4.39 21.56
N ASP A 33 -6.12 -5.33 22.12
CA ASP A 33 -5.19 -5.00 23.21
C ASP A 33 -4.16 -3.98 22.71
N LYS A 34 -3.83 -3.00 23.55
CA LYS A 34 -2.84 -1.96 23.22
C LYS A 34 -1.45 -2.54 22.90
N ASN A 35 -1.13 -3.70 23.44
CA ASN A 35 0.14 -4.39 23.20
C ASN A 35 0.27 -4.97 21.79
N VAL A 36 -0.85 -5.10 21.05
CA VAL A 36 -0.87 -5.60 19.66
C VAL A 36 -1.09 -4.49 18.63
N LEU A 37 -1.06 -3.22 19.06
CA LEU A 37 -1.12 -2.10 18.12
C LEU A 37 0.12 -2.10 17.22
N PRO A 38 -0.03 -1.74 15.93
CA PRO A 38 1.10 -1.71 15.01
C PRO A 38 2.12 -0.65 15.43
N ARG A 39 3.39 -1.00 15.30
CA ARG A 39 4.51 -0.07 15.56
C ARG A 39 5.10 0.50 14.29
N ARG A 40 5.10 -0.29 13.21
CA ARG A 40 5.64 0.12 11.92
C ARG A 40 4.64 -0.21 10.82
N VAL A 41 4.08 0.84 10.24
CA VAL A 41 3.07 0.74 9.17
C VAL A 41 3.65 1.29 7.88
N LEU A 42 3.47 0.57 6.78
CA LEU A 42 3.80 1.02 5.43
C LEU A 42 2.52 1.17 4.61
N GLU A 43 2.24 2.37 4.13
CA GLU A 43 1.16 2.61 3.16
C GLU A 43 1.70 2.55 1.74
N LEU A 44 1.06 1.73 0.91
CA LEU A 44 1.40 1.51 -0.50
C LEU A 44 0.46 2.32 -1.38
N GLY A 45 1.01 3.13 -2.29
CA GLY A 45 0.22 4.00 -3.16
C GLY A 45 -0.62 4.99 -2.34
N ALA A 46 0.03 5.72 -1.44
CA ALA A 46 -0.64 6.54 -0.44
C ALA A 46 -1.47 7.69 -1.04
N GLY A 47 -1.14 8.14 -2.26
CA GLY A 47 -1.87 9.24 -2.90
C GLY A 47 -1.91 10.49 -2.03
N THR A 48 -3.08 10.82 -1.48
CA THR A 48 -3.22 11.94 -0.53
C THR A 48 -2.81 11.61 0.90
N GLY A 49 -2.58 10.32 1.22
CA GLY A 49 -2.13 9.84 2.53
C GLY A 49 -3.25 9.64 3.56
N LEU A 50 -4.50 9.58 3.14
CA LEU A 50 -5.62 9.54 4.09
C LEU A 50 -5.55 8.37 5.07
N VAL A 51 -5.19 7.17 4.61
CA VAL A 51 -5.15 5.98 5.48
C VAL A 51 -4.04 6.12 6.52
N GLY A 52 -2.80 6.34 6.06
CA GLY A 52 -1.66 6.40 6.96
C GLY A 52 -1.68 7.62 7.89
N LEU A 53 -2.08 8.81 7.39
CA LEU A 53 -2.21 10.01 8.24
C LEU A 53 -3.33 9.84 9.27
N GLY A 54 -4.47 9.24 8.88
CA GLY A 54 -5.55 8.91 9.80
C GLY A 54 -5.10 7.93 10.90
N LEU A 55 -4.35 6.89 10.52
CA LEU A 55 -3.75 5.95 11.47
C LEU A 55 -2.71 6.62 12.37
N ALA A 56 -1.83 7.46 11.81
CA ALA A 56 -0.82 8.19 12.56
C ALA A 56 -1.45 9.08 13.64
N GLN A 57 -2.52 9.78 13.29
CA GLN A 57 -3.25 10.62 14.23
C GLN A 57 -3.92 9.78 15.33
N TRP A 58 -4.61 8.70 14.94
CA TRP A 58 -5.31 7.85 15.89
C TRP A 58 -4.34 7.14 16.84
N LEU A 59 -3.28 6.49 16.32
CA LEU A 59 -2.27 5.81 17.12
C LEU A 59 -1.55 6.78 18.07
N GLY A 60 -1.24 7.98 17.60
CA GLY A 60 -0.66 9.02 18.45
C GLY A 60 -1.57 9.44 19.60
N ALA A 61 -2.89 9.49 19.40
CA ALA A 61 -3.86 9.75 20.47
C ALA A 61 -3.91 8.59 21.48
N GLN A 62 -3.64 7.35 21.05
CA GLN A 62 -3.49 6.20 21.94
C GLN A 62 -2.14 6.15 22.69
N ARG A 63 -1.25 7.11 22.44
CA ARG A 63 0.13 7.14 22.94
C ARG A 63 0.93 5.90 22.49
N ALA A 64 0.57 5.34 21.34
CA ALA A 64 1.34 4.27 20.74
C ALA A 64 2.62 4.84 20.12
N ASP A 65 3.74 4.17 20.36
CA ASP A 65 5.01 4.44 19.69
C ASP A 65 4.97 3.79 18.29
N ALA A 66 4.25 4.46 17.38
CA ALA A 66 4.03 3.97 16.03
C ALA A 66 4.70 4.89 15.01
N HIS A 67 5.38 4.26 14.06
CA HIS A 67 6.01 4.92 12.92
C HIS A 67 5.25 4.57 11.63
N ILE A 68 4.79 5.58 10.91
CA ILE A 68 4.03 5.42 9.68
C ILE A 68 4.89 5.90 8.52
N THR A 69 5.07 5.05 7.51
CA THR A 69 5.74 5.39 6.27
C THR A 69 4.71 5.41 5.14
N LEU A 70 4.55 6.55 4.51
CA LEU A 70 3.66 6.78 3.38
C LEU A 70 4.47 6.68 2.10
N THR A 71 4.04 5.87 1.13
CA THR A 71 4.81 5.69 -0.10
C THR A 71 3.98 5.85 -1.36
N ASP A 72 4.63 6.37 -2.37
CA ASP A 72 4.13 6.44 -3.73
C ASP A 72 5.32 6.38 -4.71
N TYR A 73 5.05 6.13 -6.00
CA TYR A 73 6.10 6.13 -7.02
C TYR A 73 6.16 7.46 -7.78
N ASP A 74 5.07 8.22 -7.84
CA ASP A 74 4.97 9.45 -8.61
C ASP A 74 5.46 10.66 -7.83
N ALA A 75 6.36 11.43 -8.43
CA ALA A 75 6.97 12.60 -7.79
C ALA A 75 5.98 13.71 -7.45
N THR A 76 4.96 13.92 -8.29
CA THR A 76 3.94 14.95 -8.06
C THR A 76 3.05 14.56 -6.89
N VAL A 77 2.72 13.27 -6.81
CA VAL A 77 1.98 12.69 -5.68
C VAL A 77 2.79 12.80 -4.40
N LEU A 78 4.08 12.43 -4.43
CA LEU A 78 4.98 12.54 -3.27
C LEU A 78 5.12 13.98 -2.76
N ALA A 79 5.20 14.95 -3.67
CA ALA A 79 5.26 16.37 -3.29
C ALA A 79 3.97 16.83 -2.58
N ASN A 80 2.80 16.37 -3.06
CA ASN A 80 1.52 16.65 -2.41
C ASN A 80 1.37 15.93 -1.07
N LEU A 81 1.76 14.65 -1.04
CA LEU A 81 1.72 13.79 0.15
C LEU A 81 2.58 14.36 1.27
N ARG A 82 3.78 14.88 0.94
CA ARG A 82 4.67 15.54 1.92
C ARG A 82 4.00 16.76 2.56
N ARG A 83 3.35 17.61 1.76
CA ARG A 83 2.59 18.77 2.29
C ARG A 83 1.48 18.34 3.24
N ASN A 84 0.76 17.27 2.90
CA ASN A 84 -0.30 16.73 3.76
C ASN A 84 0.28 16.15 5.06
N ALA A 85 1.42 15.44 5.00
CA ALA A 85 2.10 14.89 6.16
C ALA A 85 2.62 16.00 7.11
N GLU A 86 3.20 17.07 6.58
CA GLU A 86 3.63 18.23 7.36
C GLU A 86 2.46 18.89 8.10
N ALA A 87 1.31 19.04 7.44
CA ALA A 87 0.08 19.56 8.05
C ALA A 87 -0.45 18.67 9.18
N SER A 88 -0.07 17.37 9.21
CA SER A 88 -0.48 16.38 10.22
C SER A 88 0.48 16.29 11.42
N HIS A 89 1.31 17.31 11.65
CA HIS A 89 2.27 17.36 12.77
C HIS A 89 3.39 16.31 12.74
N GLY A 90 3.82 15.87 11.55
CA GLY A 90 5.07 15.12 11.37
C GLY A 90 5.10 13.71 11.95
N ARG A 91 3.95 13.06 12.08
CA ARG A 91 3.85 11.70 12.62
C ARG A 91 4.00 10.60 11.56
N ALA A 92 4.30 10.98 10.33
CA ALA A 92 4.48 10.06 9.23
C ALA A 92 5.61 10.55 8.32
N ASP A 93 6.44 9.61 7.86
CA ASP A 93 7.47 9.85 6.86
C ASP A 93 6.92 9.61 5.46
N VAL A 94 7.34 10.42 4.50
CA VAL A 94 7.00 10.26 3.09
C VAL A 94 8.23 9.80 2.34
N ARG A 95 8.14 8.64 1.68
CA ARG A 95 9.24 8.02 0.93
C ARG A 95 8.80 7.54 -0.44
N HIS A 96 9.75 7.46 -1.35
CA HIS A 96 9.53 6.85 -2.65
C HIS A 96 9.56 5.32 -2.55
N LEU A 97 8.60 4.66 -3.23
CA LEU A 97 8.61 3.21 -3.41
C LEU A 97 7.96 2.86 -4.75
N ASP A 98 8.75 2.31 -5.65
CA ASP A 98 8.29 1.75 -6.91
C ASP A 98 8.16 0.22 -6.78
N TRP A 99 6.92 -0.27 -6.80
CA TRP A 99 6.60 -1.68 -6.61
C TRP A 99 7.12 -2.56 -7.77
N GLU A 100 7.11 -2.03 -8.99
CA GLU A 100 7.62 -2.74 -10.16
C GLU A 100 9.13 -2.98 -10.01
N THR A 101 9.88 -1.98 -9.57
CA THR A 101 11.30 -2.11 -9.28
C THR A 101 11.55 -3.16 -8.19
N VAL A 102 10.76 -3.17 -7.11
CA VAL A 102 10.86 -4.21 -6.06
C VAL A 102 10.61 -5.59 -6.64
N TYR A 103 9.57 -5.76 -7.45
CA TYR A 103 9.23 -7.04 -8.09
C TYR A 103 10.36 -7.52 -9.01
N ARG A 104 10.89 -6.66 -9.89
CA ARG A 104 11.99 -7.00 -10.81
C ARG A 104 13.26 -7.40 -10.05
N ASP A 105 13.60 -6.68 -9.00
CA ASP A 105 14.78 -6.96 -8.18
C ASP A 105 14.65 -8.34 -7.48
N MET A 106 13.47 -8.71 -7.00
CA MET A 106 13.23 -10.02 -6.43
C MET A 106 13.34 -11.15 -7.47
N GLN A 107 12.82 -10.93 -8.68
CA GLN A 107 12.94 -11.90 -9.78
C GLN A 107 14.41 -12.10 -10.21
N THR A 108 15.17 -11.03 -10.25
CA THR A 108 16.61 -11.07 -10.59
C THR A 108 17.40 -11.80 -9.51
N THR A 109 17.13 -11.55 -8.25
CA THR A 109 17.80 -12.21 -7.12
C THR A 109 17.54 -13.72 -7.13
N THR A 110 16.33 -14.13 -7.49
CA THR A 110 15.97 -15.57 -7.62
C THR A 110 16.66 -16.23 -8.82
N ARG A 111 16.94 -15.48 -9.90
CA ARG A 111 17.61 -15.98 -11.11
C ARG A 111 19.13 -15.85 -11.08
N CYS A 112 19.70 -15.03 -10.21
CA CYS A 112 21.12 -14.68 -10.20
C CYS A 112 22.08 -15.76 -9.68
N TYR A 113 21.66 -17.02 -9.65
CA TYR A 113 22.67 -18.09 -9.62
C TYR A 113 23.29 -18.38 -10.98
N ASP A 114 22.79 -17.84 -12.10
CA ASP A 114 23.20 -18.28 -13.45
C ASP A 114 23.75 -17.24 -14.43
N THR A 115 23.77 -15.93 -14.17
CA THR A 115 24.37 -15.00 -15.15
C THR A 115 24.94 -13.72 -14.56
N TRP A 116 26.26 -13.57 -14.71
CA TRP A 116 27.00 -12.32 -14.61
C TRP A 116 26.55 -11.34 -15.70
N ALA A 117 26.33 -10.08 -15.31
CA ALA A 117 26.18 -8.90 -16.15
C ALA A 117 24.78 -8.61 -16.73
N GLN A 118 23.96 -7.95 -15.95
CA GLN A 118 23.19 -6.85 -16.51
C GLN A 118 23.51 -5.58 -15.70
N LYS A 119 24.31 -4.70 -16.32
CA LYS A 119 24.41 -3.29 -15.93
C LYS A 119 23.01 -2.71 -16.10
N THR A 120 22.29 -2.58 -15.02
CA THR A 120 21.03 -1.85 -15.00
C THR A 120 21.36 -0.38 -15.29
N LEU A 121 20.82 0.14 -16.40
CA LEU A 121 20.79 1.58 -16.63
C LEU A 121 20.02 2.22 -15.46
N PRO A 122 20.41 3.41 -14.98
CA PRO A 122 19.66 4.13 -13.97
C PRO A 122 18.22 4.29 -14.43
N HIS A 123 17.26 3.85 -13.63
CA HIS A 123 15.84 4.06 -13.89
C HIS A 123 15.42 5.42 -13.32
N GLU A 124 14.40 6.07 -13.90
CA GLU A 124 13.87 7.35 -13.36
C GLU A 124 13.52 7.27 -11.88
N SER A 125 13.09 6.10 -11.40
CA SER A 125 12.84 5.80 -10.00
C SER A 125 14.04 6.07 -9.07
N ASP A 126 15.27 5.92 -9.57
CA ASP A 126 16.48 6.18 -8.77
C ASP A 126 16.62 7.66 -8.42
N THR A 127 16.16 8.55 -9.31
CA THR A 127 16.17 10.00 -9.10
C THR A 127 15.21 10.40 -7.98
N TRP A 128 14.02 9.82 -7.97
CA TRP A 128 13.00 10.10 -6.95
C TRP A 128 13.36 9.52 -5.59
N SER A 129 13.97 8.35 -5.57
CA SER A 129 14.53 7.76 -4.33
C SER A 129 15.64 8.64 -3.75
N ALA A 130 16.45 9.30 -4.58
CA ALA A 130 17.45 10.24 -4.11
C ALA A 130 16.83 11.51 -3.50
N GLN A 131 15.72 12.00 -4.08
CA GLN A 131 15.06 13.24 -3.63
C GLN A 131 14.17 13.04 -2.39
N TYR A 132 13.41 11.93 -2.33
CA TYR A 132 12.43 11.68 -1.27
C TYR A 132 12.91 10.68 -0.22
N GLY A 133 14.02 10.02 -0.45
CA GLY A 133 14.47 8.86 0.29
C GLY A 133 13.66 7.62 -0.11
N GLY A 134 14.34 6.54 -0.48
CA GLY A 134 13.71 5.25 -0.74
C GLY A 134 13.44 4.48 0.54
N VAL A 135 12.52 3.52 0.49
CA VAL A 135 12.39 2.51 1.54
C VAL A 135 13.58 1.55 1.41
N ASP A 136 14.35 1.37 2.51
CA ASP A 136 15.49 0.46 2.49
C ASP A 136 15.04 -0.97 2.23
N ARG A 137 15.76 -1.70 1.39
CA ARG A 137 15.44 -3.08 1.00
C ARG A 137 15.33 -4.07 2.16
N HIS A 138 15.94 -3.78 3.28
CA HIS A 138 15.93 -4.59 4.50
C HIS A 138 14.97 -4.05 5.56
N GLU A 139 14.35 -2.92 5.31
CA GLU A 139 13.38 -2.34 6.21
C GLU A 139 12.10 -3.16 6.23
N GLN A 140 11.61 -3.45 7.45
CA GLN A 140 10.45 -4.30 7.64
C GLN A 140 9.38 -3.60 8.48
N PHE A 141 8.14 -3.96 8.21
CA PHE A 141 6.94 -3.39 8.82
C PHE A 141 6.04 -4.51 9.34
N ASP A 142 5.34 -4.27 10.42
CA ASP A 142 4.37 -5.21 11.00
C ASP A 142 3.00 -5.12 10.33
N VAL A 143 2.68 -3.97 9.72
CA VAL A 143 1.44 -3.79 8.94
C VAL A 143 1.74 -3.08 7.62
N LEU A 144 1.20 -3.62 6.53
CA LEU A 144 1.11 -2.96 5.24
C LEU A 144 -0.35 -2.60 4.96
N VAL A 145 -0.60 -1.44 4.35
CA VAL A 145 -1.94 -1.01 3.95
C VAL A 145 -1.95 -0.54 2.49
N ALA A 146 -3.01 -0.87 1.75
CA ALA A 146 -3.19 -0.49 0.35
C ALA A 146 -4.67 -0.22 0.06
N ALA A 147 -5.00 1.00 -0.36
CA ALA A 147 -6.37 1.42 -0.64
C ALA A 147 -6.52 1.88 -2.09
N ASP A 148 -7.38 1.22 -2.87
CA ASP A 148 -7.67 1.55 -4.28
C ASP A 148 -6.44 1.51 -5.20
N CYS A 149 -5.49 0.61 -4.92
CA CYS A 149 -4.20 0.54 -5.60
C CYS A 149 -4.16 -0.48 -6.74
N ILE A 150 -5.23 -1.26 -6.94
CA ILE A 150 -5.30 -2.30 -7.96
C ILE A 150 -6.13 -1.81 -9.14
N TYR A 151 -5.48 -1.24 -10.14
CA TYR A 151 -6.07 -0.78 -11.40
C TYR A 151 -5.37 -1.35 -12.64
N ASP A 152 -4.41 -2.25 -12.43
CA ASP A 152 -3.79 -3.13 -13.41
C ASP A 152 -3.59 -4.51 -12.77
N PRO A 153 -3.84 -5.63 -13.48
CA PRO A 153 -3.63 -6.98 -12.94
C PRO A 153 -2.20 -7.25 -12.43
N GLN A 154 -1.19 -6.56 -12.96
CA GLN A 154 0.20 -6.71 -12.51
C GLN A 154 0.43 -6.11 -11.11
N HIS A 155 -0.39 -5.14 -10.69
CA HIS A 155 -0.26 -4.52 -9.36
C HIS A 155 -0.38 -5.54 -8.22
N ALA A 156 -1.19 -6.58 -8.38
CA ALA A 156 -1.29 -7.64 -7.38
C ALA A 156 0.06 -8.36 -7.20
N LEU A 157 0.78 -8.65 -8.30
CA LEU A 157 2.11 -9.27 -8.27
C LEU A 157 3.14 -8.36 -7.61
N TRP A 158 3.11 -7.08 -7.94
CA TRP A 158 4.05 -6.11 -7.39
C TRP A 158 3.82 -5.87 -5.89
N ILE A 159 2.55 -5.74 -5.47
CA ILE A 159 2.21 -5.61 -4.05
C ILE A 159 2.58 -6.88 -3.27
N HIS A 160 2.40 -8.06 -3.87
CA HIS A 160 2.84 -9.32 -3.28
C HIS A 160 4.36 -9.31 -3.04
N ALA A 161 5.15 -8.89 -4.04
CA ALA A 161 6.60 -8.78 -3.91
C ALA A 161 7.02 -7.78 -2.83
N VAL A 162 6.36 -6.63 -2.75
CA VAL A 162 6.57 -5.66 -1.67
C VAL A 162 6.23 -6.27 -0.31
N ALA A 163 5.12 -6.98 -0.19
CA ALA A 163 4.74 -7.65 1.05
C ALA A 163 5.76 -8.72 1.44
N GLU A 164 6.24 -9.52 0.49
CA GLU A 164 7.24 -10.57 0.76
C GLU A 164 8.58 -9.99 1.24
N ARG A 165 8.97 -8.82 0.72
CA ARG A 165 10.20 -8.14 1.11
C ARG A 165 10.07 -7.42 2.45
N HIS A 166 8.99 -6.68 2.65
CA HIS A 166 8.87 -5.68 3.69
C HIS A 166 7.97 -6.04 4.87
N LEU A 167 7.12 -7.07 4.75
CA LEU A 167 6.32 -7.53 5.88
C LEU A 167 7.18 -8.43 6.79
N VAL A 168 7.22 -8.14 8.10
CA VAL A 168 7.97 -8.97 9.04
C VAL A 168 7.47 -10.42 9.02
N ARG A 169 8.35 -11.36 9.34
CA ARG A 169 7.92 -12.75 9.59
C ARG A 169 7.23 -12.83 10.95
N PRO A 170 6.20 -13.70 11.13
CA PRO A 170 5.59 -13.90 12.43
C PRO A 170 6.62 -14.27 13.50
N THR A 171 6.57 -13.57 14.63
CA THR A 171 7.43 -13.79 15.78
C THR A 171 6.60 -13.71 17.05
N ALA A 172 7.19 -14.04 18.21
CA ALA A 172 6.51 -13.85 19.49
C ALA A 172 6.16 -12.38 19.76
N ALA A 173 6.97 -11.44 19.25
CA ALA A 173 6.71 -10.00 19.39
C ALA A 173 5.67 -9.48 18.37
N TYR A 174 5.60 -10.11 17.19
CA TYR A 174 4.68 -9.76 16.11
C TYR A 174 4.02 -11.04 15.59
N PRO A 175 3.02 -11.58 16.29
CA PRO A 175 2.45 -12.88 15.96
C PRO A 175 1.59 -12.87 14.69
N SER A 176 1.13 -11.69 14.27
CA SER A 176 0.19 -11.56 13.14
C SER A 176 0.49 -10.35 12.28
N PRO A 177 1.64 -10.32 11.57
CA PRO A 177 1.88 -9.29 10.56
C PRO A 177 0.82 -9.38 9.46
N GLN A 178 0.33 -8.24 8.98
CA GLN A 178 -0.82 -8.20 8.08
C GLN A 178 -0.63 -7.21 6.94
N LEU A 179 -1.07 -7.62 5.74
CA LEU A 179 -1.38 -6.71 4.64
C LEU A 179 -2.90 -6.49 4.63
N HIS A 180 -3.34 -5.25 4.81
CA HIS A 180 -4.72 -4.84 4.65
C HIS A 180 -4.90 -4.17 3.29
N MET A 181 -5.75 -4.74 2.46
CA MET A 181 -6.01 -4.23 1.12
C MET A 181 -7.51 -4.00 0.93
N LEU A 182 -7.88 -2.84 0.42
CA LEU A 182 -9.25 -2.55 0.01
C LEU A 182 -9.29 -2.25 -1.48
N VAL A 183 -9.97 -3.13 -2.22
CA VAL A 183 -10.11 -3.05 -3.68
C VAL A 183 -11.57 -2.78 -4.00
N PRO A 184 -11.90 -1.71 -4.75
CA PRO A 184 -13.25 -1.48 -5.19
C PRO A 184 -13.72 -2.57 -6.17
N VAL A 185 -14.90 -3.14 -5.92
CA VAL A 185 -15.51 -4.10 -6.84
C VAL A 185 -16.28 -3.32 -7.91
N ARG A 186 -15.64 -3.08 -9.05
CA ARG A 186 -16.25 -2.41 -10.21
C ARG A 186 -16.44 -3.43 -11.33
N ARG A 187 -17.54 -3.36 -12.06
CA ARG A 187 -17.80 -4.26 -13.21
C ARG A 187 -16.71 -4.20 -14.28
N THR A 188 -16.06 -3.06 -14.40
CA THR A 188 -14.98 -2.81 -15.37
C THR A 188 -13.60 -3.30 -14.90
N HIS A 189 -13.45 -3.73 -13.65
CA HIS A 189 -12.18 -4.09 -13.02
C HIS A 189 -12.21 -5.51 -12.42
N LEU A 190 -12.92 -6.43 -13.07
CA LEU A 190 -13.00 -7.82 -12.59
C LEU A 190 -11.68 -8.59 -12.77
N ALA A 191 -10.89 -8.24 -13.78
CA ALA A 191 -9.59 -8.85 -14.01
C ALA A 191 -8.60 -8.48 -12.89
N GLU A 192 -8.62 -7.25 -12.42
CA GLU A 192 -7.81 -6.76 -11.32
C GLU A 192 -8.17 -7.45 -10.00
N LEU A 193 -9.45 -7.61 -9.72
CA LEU A 193 -9.90 -8.37 -8.54
C LEU A 193 -9.50 -9.84 -8.63
N ALA A 194 -9.65 -10.45 -9.82
CA ALA A 194 -9.25 -11.84 -10.05
C ALA A 194 -7.74 -12.02 -9.87
N SER A 195 -6.92 -11.04 -10.27
CA SER A 195 -5.46 -11.09 -10.08
C SER A 195 -5.06 -11.15 -8.61
N VAL A 196 -5.77 -10.43 -7.73
CA VAL A 196 -5.53 -10.49 -6.29
C VAL A 196 -5.76 -11.91 -5.76
N HIS A 197 -6.89 -12.54 -6.10
CA HIS A 197 -7.18 -13.90 -5.66
C HIS A 197 -6.20 -14.94 -6.23
N ALA A 198 -5.74 -14.74 -7.46
CA ALA A 198 -4.76 -15.63 -8.08
C ALA A 198 -3.39 -15.54 -7.41
N VAL A 199 -2.93 -14.31 -7.12
CA VAL A 199 -1.61 -14.06 -6.55
C VAL A 199 -1.54 -14.44 -5.07
N PHE A 200 -2.59 -14.15 -4.30
CA PHE A 200 -2.69 -14.50 -2.87
C PHE A 200 -3.42 -15.85 -2.67
N SER A 201 -3.19 -16.81 -3.57
CA SER A 201 -3.74 -18.15 -3.50
C SER A 201 -3.02 -19.04 -2.46
N GLU A 202 -3.47 -20.28 -2.32
CA GLU A 202 -2.88 -21.24 -1.37
C GLU A 202 -1.39 -21.54 -1.61
N SER A 203 -0.89 -21.36 -2.84
CA SER A 203 0.53 -21.50 -3.17
C SER A 203 1.41 -20.31 -2.76
N SER A 204 0.79 -19.19 -2.36
CA SER A 204 1.49 -18.00 -1.86
C SER A 204 2.02 -18.23 -0.45
N PRO A 205 3.16 -17.60 -0.05
CA PRO A 205 3.57 -17.53 1.35
C PRO A 205 2.59 -16.76 2.23
N PHE A 206 1.66 -16.03 1.61
CA PHE A 206 0.57 -15.32 2.27
C PHE A 206 -0.75 -16.06 2.05
N ARG A 207 -1.63 -15.99 3.04
CA ARG A 207 -3.00 -16.49 2.92
C ARG A 207 -3.99 -15.37 3.20
N ILE A 208 -5.11 -15.39 2.51
CA ILE A 208 -6.23 -14.50 2.80
C ILE A 208 -6.85 -14.98 4.13
N ALA A 209 -6.63 -14.21 5.20
CA ALA A 209 -7.14 -14.53 6.53
C ALA A 209 -8.62 -14.18 6.67
N GLN A 210 -9.03 -13.05 6.07
CA GLN A 210 -10.40 -12.56 6.11
C GLN A 210 -10.73 -11.80 4.84
N THR A 211 -11.97 -11.95 4.37
CA THR A 211 -12.53 -11.13 3.29
C THR A 211 -13.83 -10.50 3.79
N HIS A 212 -13.98 -9.22 3.52
CA HIS A 212 -15.18 -8.47 3.85
C HIS A 212 -15.64 -7.69 2.62
N VAL A 213 -16.93 -7.74 2.35
CA VAL A 213 -17.57 -6.90 1.35
C VAL A 213 -18.21 -5.71 2.07
N ILE A 214 -17.86 -4.51 1.68
CA ILE A 214 -18.40 -3.27 2.23
C ILE A 214 -19.20 -2.60 1.11
N GLN A 215 -20.46 -2.31 1.38
CA GLN A 215 -21.26 -1.50 0.49
C GLN A 215 -20.82 -0.04 0.63
N GLY A 216 -20.33 0.53 -0.46
CA GLY A 216 -19.86 1.92 -0.53
C GLY A 216 -20.64 2.69 -1.58
N HIS A 217 -20.55 4.01 -1.50
CA HIS A 217 -20.94 4.90 -2.59
C HIS A 217 -19.68 5.31 -3.36
N ASP A 218 -19.70 5.13 -4.68
CA ASP A 218 -18.66 5.65 -5.55
C ASP A 218 -19.07 7.08 -5.96
N ASP A 219 -18.16 8.03 -5.90
CA ASP A 219 -18.40 9.42 -6.34
C ASP A 219 -18.67 9.51 -7.86
N PHE A 220 -18.60 8.40 -8.60
CA PHE A 220 -18.66 8.33 -10.05
C PHE A 220 -19.90 7.62 -10.64
N GLY A 221 -20.83 7.18 -9.84
CA GLY A 221 -22.02 6.49 -10.38
C GLY A 221 -23.11 6.19 -9.36
N PRO A 222 -24.31 5.81 -9.81
CA PRO A 222 -25.37 5.34 -8.94
C PRO A 222 -24.91 4.08 -8.20
N PRO A 223 -25.41 3.81 -6.99
CA PRO A 223 -25.03 2.65 -6.20
C PRO A 223 -25.20 1.38 -7.03
N CYS A 224 -24.13 0.61 -7.22
CA CYS A 224 -24.21 -0.69 -7.84
C CYS A 224 -25.01 -1.60 -6.91
N LEU A 225 -26.28 -1.81 -7.22
CA LEU A 225 -27.10 -2.84 -6.60
C LEU A 225 -26.51 -4.19 -7.04
N SER A 226 -25.85 -4.89 -6.13
CA SER A 226 -25.55 -6.30 -6.28
C SER A 226 -26.81 -7.09 -6.01
N SER A 227 -27.32 -7.72 -7.04
CA SER A 227 -28.26 -8.83 -6.92
C SER A 227 -27.52 -10.10 -6.53
#